data_e0296d56655058f4a7c9c099a93e6c03
#
_entry.id   e0296d56655058f4a7c9c099a93e6c03
#
_cell.length_a   1.000
_cell.length_b   1.000
_cell.length_c   1.000
_cell.angle_alpha   90.00
_cell.angle_beta   90.00
_cell.angle_gamma   90.00
#
_symmetry.space_group_name_H-M   'P 1'
#
loop_
_entity.id
_entity.type
_entity.pdbx_description
1 polymer ?
#
loop_
_entity_poly.entity_id
_entity_poly.type
_entity_poly.pdbx_seq_one_letter_code
_entity_poly.pdbx_strand_id
1 'polypeptide(L)'
;MSDQFKAIVLNQEGENFSREVKSLDESFLKHGDVTVKVDYSDLNFKDGMILKNGGRLVKEYPHIPGIDFSGTVIESDNSKFKEGDEVILTGFRVGEVFFGGFSQIAKAVSYTHLTLPTITEV
;
A
#
# COMPACT_ATOMS: atom_id res chain seq x y z
N MET A 1 12.16 -18.93 -2.27
CA MET A 1 12.44 -18.19 -1.02
C MET A 1 11.85 -16.81 -1.16
N SER A 2 10.87 -16.50 -0.34
CA SER A 2 10.25 -15.20 -0.41
C SER A 2 11.14 -14.19 0.30
N ASP A 3 11.32 -13.05 -0.33
CA ASP A 3 12.04 -11.96 0.28
C ASP A 3 11.14 -11.23 1.26
N GLN A 4 11.70 -10.86 2.38
CA GLN A 4 10.99 -10.05 3.34
C GLN A 4 11.10 -8.58 2.95
N PHE A 5 10.08 -7.83 3.31
CA PHE A 5 10.06 -6.40 3.09
C PHE A 5 9.64 -5.69 4.37
N LYS A 6 9.94 -4.42 4.46
CA LYS A 6 9.59 -3.61 5.64
C LYS A 6 8.33 -2.79 5.37
N ALA A 7 7.51 -2.68 6.40
CA ALA A 7 6.30 -1.88 6.34
C ALA A 7 5.98 -1.32 7.73
N ILE A 8 5.21 -0.23 7.74
CA ILE A 8 4.63 0.26 8.98
C ILE A 8 3.35 -0.52 9.21
N VAL A 9 3.28 -1.23 10.33
CA VAL A 9 2.12 -2.05 10.67
C VAL A 9 1.42 -1.46 11.87
N LEU A 10 0.12 -1.21 11.71
CA LEU A 10 -0.75 -0.77 12.79
C LEU A 10 -1.46 -1.97 13.37
N ASN A 11 -1.59 -1.99 14.68
CA ASN A 11 -2.30 -3.05 15.38
C ASN A 11 -3.09 -2.46 16.53
N GLN A 12 -4.17 -3.12 16.91
CA GLN A 12 -4.97 -2.67 18.05
C GLN A 12 -5.57 -3.87 18.74
N GLU A 13 -5.34 -3.94 20.05
CA GLU A 13 -5.94 -4.94 20.93
C GLU A 13 -6.62 -4.18 22.06
N GLY A 14 -7.96 -4.17 22.06
CA GLY A 14 -8.72 -3.38 23.02
C GLY A 14 -8.39 -1.89 22.88
N GLU A 15 -7.86 -1.30 23.94
CA GLU A 15 -7.45 0.10 23.95
C GLU A 15 -5.99 0.31 23.54
N ASN A 16 -5.25 -0.78 23.32
CA ASN A 16 -3.83 -0.70 22.99
C ASN A 16 -3.63 -0.62 21.49
N PHE A 17 -3.27 0.56 21.04
CA PHE A 17 -2.93 0.82 19.64
C PHE A 17 -1.42 0.87 19.49
N SER A 18 -0.89 0.20 18.48
CA SER A 18 0.54 0.21 18.20
C SER A 18 0.82 0.49 16.73
N ARG A 19 1.98 1.06 16.48
CA ARG A 19 2.51 1.26 15.14
C ARG A 19 4.00 0.92 15.18
N GLU A 20 4.39 0.00 14.31
CA GLU A 20 5.75 -0.50 14.30
C GLU A 20 6.23 -0.73 12.89
N VAL A 21 7.51 -0.54 12.67
CA VAL A 21 8.15 -0.99 11.43
C VAL A 21 8.47 -2.46 11.61
N LYS A 22 7.91 -3.29 10.74
CA LYS A 22 8.11 -4.74 10.82
C LYS A 22 8.61 -5.28 9.49
N SER A 23 9.36 -6.37 9.56
CA SER A 23 9.72 -7.16 8.39
C SER A 23 8.62 -8.18 8.15
N LEU A 24 8.10 -8.20 6.95
CA LEU A 24 6.94 -9.03 6.58
C LEU A 24 7.28 -9.89 5.36
N ASP A 25 6.56 -10.98 5.24
CA ASP A 25 6.57 -11.84 4.07
C ASP A 25 5.45 -11.41 3.11
N GLU A 26 5.60 -11.65 1.83
CA GLU A 26 4.55 -11.32 0.85
C GLU A 26 3.21 -11.95 1.17
N SER A 27 3.18 -13.07 1.87
CA SER A 27 1.94 -13.71 2.28
C SER A 27 1.09 -12.82 3.19
N PHE A 28 1.68 -11.80 3.80
CA PHE A 28 0.95 -10.83 4.61
C PHE A 28 0.04 -9.96 3.74
N LEU A 29 0.41 -9.74 2.49
CA LEU A 29 -0.36 -8.90 1.56
C LEU A 29 -1.51 -9.72 1.00
N LYS A 30 -2.74 -9.27 1.23
CA LYS A 30 -3.93 -10.09 1.01
C LYS A 30 -4.63 -9.88 -0.32
N HIS A 31 -4.71 -8.66 -0.80
CA HIS A 31 -5.60 -8.32 -1.91
C HIS A 31 -4.86 -7.59 -3.01
N GLY A 32 -4.91 -8.14 -4.19
CA GLY A 32 -4.39 -7.45 -5.34
C GLY A 32 -3.84 -8.40 -6.37
N ASP A 33 -3.97 -8.00 -7.61
CA ASP A 33 -3.46 -8.74 -8.76
C ASP A 33 -2.19 -8.10 -9.34
N VAL A 34 -1.75 -6.98 -8.77
CA VAL A 34 -0.52 -6.32 -9.19
C VAL A 34 0.35 -6.09 -7.96
N THR A 35 1.57 -6.60 -8.00
CA THR A 35 2.54 -6.41 -6.92
C THR A 35 3.51 -5.31 -7.32
N VAL A 36 3.66 -4.33 -6.46
CA VAL A 36 4.43 -3.12 -6.74
C VAL A 36 5.55 -2.96 -5.73
N LYS A 37 6.76 -2.72 -6.23
CA LYS A 37 7.84 -2.22 -5.39
C LYS A 37 7.62 -0.73 -5.22
N VAL A 38 7.34 -0.30 -4.01
CA VAL A 38 7.04 1.10 -3.73
C VAL A 38 8.33 1.91 -3.77
N ASP A 39 8.38 2.88 -4.67
CA ASP A 39 9.52 3.77 -4.80
C ASP A 39 9.32 5.06 -4.00
N TYR A 40 8.09 5.56 -3.95
CA TYR A 40 7.74 6.77 -3.22
C TYR A 40 6.39 6.62 -2.57
N SER A 41 6.27 7.11 -1.36
CA SER A 41 4.99 7.30 -0.70
C SER A 41 4.93 8.73 -0.20
N ASP A 42 3.75 9.17 0.20
CA ASP A 42 3.53 10.55 0.61
C ASP A 42 2.85 10.56 1.96
N LEU A 43 3.01 11.63 2.70
CA LEU A 43 2.38 11.78 4.02
C LEU A 43 1.31 12.87 3.93
N ASN A 44 0.07 12.46 4.04
CA ASN A 44 -1.08 13.33 3.97
C ASN A 44 -1.73 13.47 5.34
N PHE A 45 -2.63 14.43 5.49
CA PHE A 45 -3.34 14.64 6.75
C PHE A 45 -4.06 13.36 7.19
N LYS A 46 -4.71 12.67 6.26
CA LYS A 46 -5.42 11.42 6.54
C LYS A 46 -4.47 10.34 7.06
N ASP A 47 -3.27 10.25 6.48
CA ASP A 47 -2.26 9.30 6.94
C ASP A 47 -1.86 9.57 8.38
N GLY A 48 -1.71 10.83 8.73
CA GLY A 48 -1.39 11.24 10.10
C GLY A 48 -2.48 10.85 11.08
N MET A 49 -3.74 11.02 10.70
CA MET A 49 -4.87 10.59 11.53
C MET A 49 -4.86 9.09 11.74
N ILE A 50 -4.60 8.33 10.69
CA ILE A 50 -4.57 6.87 10.75
C ILE A 50 -3.41 6.38 11.61
N LEU A 51 -2.24 6.99 11.43
CA LEU A 51 -1.05 6.62 12.22
C LEU A 51 -1.25 6.90 13.71
N LYS A 52 -2.07 7.88 14.05
CA LYS A 52 -2.30 8.24 15.45
C LYS A 52 -3.12 7.18 16.18
N ASN A 53 -4.24 6.75 15.60
CA ASN A 53 -5.14 5.80 16.26
C ASN A 53 -6.10 5.11 15.30
N GLY A 54 -5.74 5.00 14.03
CA GLY A 54 -6.61 4.44 13.00
C GLY A 54 -7.61 5.42 12.43
N GLY A 55 -7.78 6.60 13.06
CA GLY A 55 -8.62 7.68 12.54
C GLY A 55 -10.09 7.32 12.36
N ARG A 56 -10.58 6.24 12.96
CA ARG A 56 -11.92 5.69 12.75
C ARG A 56 -12.15 5.21 11.31
N LEU A 57 -11.09 5.19 10.51
CA LEU A 57 -11.15 4.77 9.11
C LEU A 57 -10.73 3.31 8.95
N VAL A 58 -9.78 2.87 9.77
CA VAL A 58 -9.29 1.49 9.74
C VAL A 58 -10.27 0.60 10.50
N LYS A 59 -10.76 -0.42 9.83
CA LYS A 59 -11.77 -1.33 10.40
C LYS A 59 -11.20 -2.66 10.82
N GLU A 60 -10.08 -3.06 10.24
CA GLU A 60 -9.46 -4.35 10.54
C GLU A 60 -7.98 -4.15 10.82
N TYR A 61 -7.47 -4.92 11.76
CA TYR A 61 -6.05 -4.93 12.10
C TYR A 61 -5.52 -6.35 11.99
N PRO A 62 -4.24 -6.57 11.69
CA PRO A 62 -3.23 -5.55 11.42
C PRO A 62 -3.48 -4.81 10.10
N HIS A 63 -2.93 -3.61 9.98
CA HIS A 63 -3.13 -2.76 8.81
C HIS A 63 -1.83 -2.05 8.42
N ILE A 64 -1.67 -1.81 7.13
CA ILE A 64 -0.57 -1.02 6.59
C ILE A 64 -1.18 0.27 6.02
N PRO A 65 -0.85 1.43 6.60
CA PRO A 65 -1.40 2.70 6.12
C PRO A 65 -0.68 3.23 4.88
N GLY A 66 -1.01 4.44 4.46
CA GLY A 66 -0.45 5.11 3.29
C GLY A 66 -1.45 5.17 2.15
N ILE A 67 -2.09 6.32 1.96
CA ILE A 67 -3.23 6.43 1.03
C ILE A 67 -2.83 6.54 -0.43
N ASP A 68 -1.57 6.81 -0.71
CA ASP A 68 -1.08 6.87 -2.08
C ASP A 68 0.39 6.47 -2.15
N PHE A 69 0.79 6.02 -3.33
CA PHE A 69 2.18 5.67 -3.58
C PHE A 69 2.44 5.60 -5.07
N SER A 70 3.71 5.62 -5.42
CA SER A 70 4.16 5.30 -6.77
C SER A 70 5.26 4.25 -6.68
N GLY A 71 5.39 3.47 -7.72
CA GLY A 71 6.36 2.40 -7.70
C GLY A 71 6.46 1.68 -9.03
N THR A 72 7.13 0.56 -8.99
CA THR A 72 7.42 -0.25 -10.17
C THR A 72 6.79 -1.63 -10.01
N VAL A 73 6.07 -2.08 -11.03
CA VAL A 73 5.44 -3.41 -11.02
C VAL A 73 6.51 -4.48 -11.04
N ILE A 74 6.47 -5.40 -10.10
CA ILE A 74 7.39 -6.53 -10.05
C ILE A 74 6.69 -7.85 -10.38
N GLU A 75 5.37 -7.91 -10.28
CA GLU A 75 4.57 -9.07 -10.64
C GLU A 75 3.15 -8.62 -10.94
N SER A 76 2.53 -9.21 -11.94
CA SER A 76 1.16 -8.86 -12.30
C SER A 76 0.42 -10.04 -12.89
N ASP A 77 -0.80 -10.25 -12.41
CA ASP A 77 -1.73 -11.22 -12.99
C ASP A 77 -2.70 -10.56 -13.98
N ASN A 78 -2.49 -9.27 -14.25
CA ASN A 78 -3.36 -8.51 -15.15
C ASN A 78 -2.56 -8.05 -16.37
N SER A 79 -3.10 -8.31 -17.55
CA SER A 79 -2.39 -7.99 -18.81
C SER A 79 -2.19 -6.50 -19.05
N LYS A 80 -2.94 -5.66 -18.35
CA LYS A 80 -2.84 -4.21 -18.48
C LYS A 80 -1.59 -3.64 -17.80
N PHE A 81 -1.04 -4.37 -16.84
CA PHE A 81 0.15 -3.97 -16.09
C PHE A 81 1.21 -5.05 -16.25
N LYS A 82 2.43 -4.64 -16.55
CA LYS A 82 3.54 -5.58 -16.81
C LYS A 82 4.69 -5.29 -15.86
N GLU A 83 5.48 -6.30 -15.57
CA GLU A 83 6.71 -6.14 -14.82
C GLU A 83 7.56 -5.03 -15.44
N GLY A 84 8.03 -4.13 -14.60
CA GLY A 84 8.80 -2.96 -15.01
C GLY A 84 7.99 -1.70 -15.25
N ASP A 85 6.67 -1.81 -15.33
CA ASP A 85 5.83 -0.61 -15.49
C ASP A 85 5.89 0.26 -14.25
N GLU A 86 5.96 1.56 -14.47
CA GLU A 86 5.84 2.53 -13.39
C GLU A 86 4.36 2.85 -13.18
N VAL A 87 3.92 2.82 -11.93
CA VAL A 87 2.51 3.00 -11.60
C VAL A 87 2.33 4.00 -10.46
N ILE A 88 1.16 4.59 -10.44
CA ILE A 88 0.73 5.49 -9.36
C ILE A 88 -0.61 4.98 -8.86
N LEU A 89 -0.74 4.86 -7.55
CA LEU A 89 -2.01 4.49 -6.91
C LEU A 89 -2.49 5.63 -6.04
N THR A 90 -3.72 6.06 -6.26
CA THR A 90 -4.38 7.08 -5.43
C THR A 90 -5.82 6.68 -5.19
N GLY A 91 -6.34 7.04 -4.03
CA GLY A 91 -7.76 6.84 -3.74
C GLY A 91 -8.16 5.40 -3.49
N PHE A 92 -9.42 5.10 -3.72
CA PHE A 92 -10.04 3.79 -3.54
C PHE A 92 -9.83 3.19 -2.16
N ARG A 93 -9.78 4.04 -1.12
CA ARG A 93 -9.64 3.64 0.28
C ARG A 93 -8.35 2.84 0.59
N VAL A 94 -7.36 2.97 -0.26
CA VAL A 94 -6.04 2.43 -0.01
C VAL A 94 -5.44 3.14 1.22
N GLY A 95 -4.83 2.37 2.11
CA GLY A 95 -4.32 2.92 3.37
C GLY A 95 -5.37 3.09 4.45
N GLU A 96 -6.65 2.88 4.13
CA GLU A 96 -7.76 2.92 5.09
C GLU A 96 -8.33 1.52 5.27
N VAL A 97 -8.92 0.95 4.22
CA VAL A 97 -9.52 -0.39 4.21
C VAL A 97 -8.55 -1.39 3.61
N PHE A 98 -7.89 -1.01 2.54
CA PHE A 98 -6.88 -1.83 1.88
C PHE A 98 -5.49 -1.42 2.33
N PHE A 99 -4.56 -2.35 2.36
CA PHE A 99 -3.19 -2.06 2.74
C PHE A 99 -2.59 -1.02 1.81
N GLY A 100 -1.84 -0.07 2.38
CA GLY A 100 -1.36 1.08 1.66
C GLY A 100 0.13 1.08 1.35
N GLY A 101 0.65 2.28 1.10
CA GLY A 101 1.98 2.50 0.57
C GLY A 101 3.11 2.70 1.57
N PHE A 102 2.83 2.67 2.88
CA PHE A 102 3.92 2.73 3.87
C PHE A 102 4.55 1.36 4.02
N SER A 103 5.05 0.84 2.90
CA SER A 103 5.56 -0.50 2.76
C SER A 103 6.51 -0.52 1.57
N GLN A 104 7.54 -1.32 1.63
CA GLN A 104 8.46 -1.47 0.50
C GLN A 104 7.81 -2.21 -0.67
N ILE A 105 6.89 -3.13 -0.36
CA ILE A 105 6.13 -3.89 -1.36
C ILE A 105 4.65 -3.71 -1.06
N ALA A 106 3.86 -3.45 -2.09
CA ALA A 106 2.41 -3.33 -1.95
C ALA A 106 1.71 -4.15 -3.03
N LYS A 107 0.51 -4.62 -2.73
CA LYS A 107 -0.35 -5.25 -3.73
C LYS A 107 -1.52 -4.33 -4.02
N ALA A 108 -1.76 -4.10 -5.29
CA ALA A 108 -2.82 -3.22 -5.75
C ALA A 108 -3.81 -4.01 -6.57
N VAL A 109 -5.05 -3.56 -6.56
CA VAL A 109 -6.11 -4.13 -7.39
C VAL A 109 -6.18 -3.32 -8.68
N SER A 110 -6.01 -3.99 -9.81
CA SER A 110 -5.84 -3.33 -11.11
C SER A 110 -7.03 -2.50 -11.55
N TYR A 111 -8.23 -2.81 -11.08
CA TYR A 111 -9.43 -2.06 -11.49
C TYR A 111 -9.69 -0.84 -10.60
N THR A 112 -8.79 -0.52 -9.69
CA THR A 112 -8.90 0.68 -8.84
C THR A 112 -8.28 1.89 -9.51
N HIS A 113 -7.76 2.82 -8.72
CA HIS A 113 -7.08 4.01 -9.23
C HIS A 113 -5.60 3.78 -9.52
N LEU A 114 -5.21 2.54 -9.78
CA LEU A 114 -3.85 2.21 -10.20
C LEU A 114 -3.69 2.61 -11.66
N THR A 115 -2.78 3.52 -11.92
CA THR A 115 -2.61 4.07 -13.27
C THR A 115 -1.13 4.12 -13.67
N LEU A 116 -0.91 4.01 -14.97
CA LEU A 116 0.40 4.27 -15.55
C LEU A 116 0.57 5.79 -15.65
N PRO A 117 1.77 6.32 -15.37
CA PRO A 117 1.98 7.74 -15.55
C PRO A 117 1.81 8.12 -17.02
N THR A 118 1.11 9.22 -17.26
CA THR A 118 0.98 9.75 -18.59
C THR A 118 2.06 10.79 -18.80
N ILE A 119 2.96 10.53 -19.77
CA ILE A 119 3.94 11.51 -20.16
C ILE A 119 3.28 12.43 -21.16
N THR A 120 3.06 13.66 -20.75
CA THR A 120 2.53 14.67 -21.65
C THR A 120 3.69 15.51 -22.14
N GLU A 121 3.96 15.41 -23.42
CA GLU A 121 4.94 16.32 -24.03
C GLU A 121 4.31 17.67 -24.24
N VAL A 122 5.02 18.65 -23.79
CA VAL A 122 4.57 20.03 -23.90
C VAL A 122 5.45 20.75 -24.92
#